data_0a93ea35dd17ffaf6c92922c20a7e438
#
_entry.id   0a93ea35dd17ffaf6c92922c20a7e438
#
_cell.length_a   1.000
_cell.length_b   1.000
_cell.length_c   1.000
_cell.angle_alpha   90.00
_cell.angle_beta   90.00
_cell.angle_gamma   90.00
#
_symmetry.space_group_name_H-M   'P 1'
#
loop_
_entity.id
_entity.type
_entity.pdbx_description
1 polymer ?
#
loop_
_entity_poly.entity_id
_entity_poly.type
_entity_poly.pdbx_seq_one_letter_code
_entity_poly.pdbx_strand_id
1 'polypeptide(L)'
;MKVIRAFCLCWLLMLADGVSAQLVDKVLSVLGEDSVGSVTVARTDSDSIQLSLVRQELETARLNEANLRMEMEQMKLAGYAADSVKLALQKQRIDSLRTVTPGIPVGVEKDNLLYLYGKRGGHTPQQRAKDVSNVIEALGTRFNLRPDSVYLESTDIVTDLMYGEKVIISFTDQDALWENCTRDQLAASKRHVVVDKLKAMQKE
;
A
#
# COMPACT_ATOMS: atom_id res chain seq x y z
N MET A 1 3.12 0.62 20.39
CA MET A 1 3.95 0.68 19.16
C MET A 1 3.77 1.94 18.31
N LYS A 2 2.77 2.79 18.51
CA LYS A 2 2.59 4.07 17.79
C LYS A 2 3.51 5.19 18.28
N VAL A 3 3.95 5.16 19.53
CA VAL A 3 4.80 6.20 20.15
C VAL A 3 6.25 6.12 19.68
N ILE A 4 6.77 4.94 19.35
CA ILE A 4 8.17 4.76 18.90
C ILE A 4 8.38 5.29 17.47
N ARG A 5 7.35 5.21 16.61
CA ARG A 5 7.43 5.76 15.23
C ARG A 5 7.44 7.28 15.19
N ALA A 6 6.76 7.95 16.12
CA ALA A 6 6.76 9.40 16.22
C ALA A 6 8.12 9.95 16.69
N PHE A 7 8.82 9.22 17.56
CA PHE A 7 10.12 9.64 18.08
C PHE A 7 11.24 9.54 17.03
N CYS A 8 11.21 8.52 16.16
CA CYS A 8 12.19 8.41 15.07
C CYS A 8 12.00 9.48 13.98
N LEU A 9 10.76 9.90 13.71
CA LEU A 9 10.50 10.95 12.71
C LEU A 9 10.94 12.34 13.21
N CYS A 10 10.74 12.65 14.49
CA CYS A 10 11.24 13.90 15.10
C CYS A 10 12.76 13.95 15.16
N TRP A 11 13.44 12.80 15.37
CA TRP A 11 14.90 12.79 15.43
C TRP A 11 15.55 12.94 14.05
N LEU A 12 14.90 12.48 12.99
CA LEU A 12 15.36 12.68 11.60
C LEU A 12 15.17 14.13 11.12
N LEU A 13 14.16 14.83 11.61
CA LEU A 13 13.94 16.26 11.32
C LEU A 13 14.92 17.15 12.06
N MET A 14 15.36 16.79 13.27
CA MET A 14 16.36 17.55 14.03
C MET A 14 17.77 17.44 13.44
N LEU A 15 18.08 16.40 12.65
CA LEU A 15 19.36 16.25 11.96
C LEU A 15 19.43 17.07 10.66
N ALA A 16 18.30 17.44 10.08
CA ALA A 16 18.26 18.27 8.86
C ALA A 16 18.47 19.76 9.15
N ASP A 17 18.04 20.24 10.31
CA ASP A 17 18.18 21.67 10.69
C ASP A 17 19.61 22.06 11.11
N GLY A 18 20.42 21.09 11.55
CA GLY A 18 21.80 21.36 11.98
C GLY A 18 22.80 21.64 10.84
N VAL A 19 22.51 21.14 9.64
CA VAL A 19 23.43 21.29 8.49
C VAL A 19 23.22 22.62 7.75
N SER A 20 22.00 23.14 7.74
CA SER A 20 21.70 24.41 7.05
C SER A 20 22.14 25.64 7.82
N ALA A 21 22.16 25.62 9.16
CA ALA A 21 22.56 26.75 9.98
C ALA A 21 24.07 27.03 9.88
N GLN A 22 24.92 26.00 9.84
CA GLN A 22 26.36 26.19 9.71
C GLN A 22 26.80 26.67 8.33
N LEU A 23 26.05 26.36 7.28
CA LEU A 23 26.30 26.84 5.92
C LEU A 23 25.88 28.31 5.75
N VAL A 24 24.80 28.73 6.39
CA VAL A 24 24.33 30.14 6.36
C VAL A 24 25.29 31.06 7.15
N ASP A 25 25.75 30.65 8.34
CA ASP A 25 26.71 31.41 9.10
C ASP A 25 28.06 31.55 8.38
N LYS A 26 28.49 30.51 7.66
CA LYS A 26 29.73 30.55 6.90
C LYS A 26 29.63 31.41 5.64
N VAL A 27 28.45 31.56 5.07
CA VAL A 27 28.20 32.45 3.94
C VAL A 27 28.04 33.91 4.41
N LEU A 28 27.40 34.14 5.58
CA LEU A 28 27.28 35.50 6.14
C LEU A 28 28.63 36.04 6.66
N SER A 29 29.51 35.20 7.20
CA SER A 29 30.83 35.62 7.64
C SER A 29 31.79 36.01 6.49
N VAL A 30 31.43 35.62 5.26
CA VAL A 30 32.18 35.99 4.03
C VAL A 30 31.67 37.30 3.42
N LEU A 31 30.45 37.76 3.83
CA LEU A 31 29.78 38.95 3.26
C LEU A 31 29.84 40.20 4.18
N GLY A 32 30.50 40.15 5.34
CA GLY A 32 30.56 41.25 6.30
C GLY A 32 31.95 41.73 6.54
N GLU A 33 32.40 42.78 5.95
CA GLU A 33 32.72 44.08 6.44
C GLU A 33 33.68 44.81 5.52
N ASP A 34 33.28 46.03 5.22
CA ASP A 34 34.01 47.04 4.50
C ASP A 34 35.41 47.31 5.05
N SER A 35 36.43 47.20 4.20
CA SER A 35 37.54 48.15 4.25
C SER A 35 38.01 48.49 2.85
N VAL A 36 37.70 49.72 2.45
CA VAL A 36 38.22 50.40 1.27
C VAL A 36 39.72 50.51 1.39
N GLY A 37 40.43 49.76 0.56
CA GLY A 37 41.88 49.84 0.48
C GLY A 37 42.43 48.97 -0.63
N SER A 38 42.62 49.58 -1.80
CA SER A 38 43.35 49.15 -2.99
C SER A 38 44.27 47.94 -2.85
N VAL A 39 43.76 46.75 -3.19
CA VAL A 39 44.55 45.63 -3.73
C VAL A 39 43.73 44.97 -4.82
N THR A 40 43.64 45.59 -5.94
CA THR A 40 43.10 45.02 -7.17
C THR A 40 44.29 44.52 -7.99
N VAL A 41 44.39 43.22 -8.18
CA VAL A 41 44.72 42.48 -9.42
C VAL A 41 44.99 40.98 -9.17
N ALA A 42 45.44 40.55 -7.97
CA ALA A 42 45.82 39.13 -7.75
C ALA A 42 44.66 38.21 -7.25
N ARG A 43 43.46 38.76 -6.98
CA ARG A 43 42.32 38.01 -6.40
C ARG A 43 41.38 37.41 -7.45
N THR A 44 41.38 37.92 -8.65
CA THR A 44 40.43 37.54 -9.71
C THR A 44 40.72 36.18 -10.33
N ASP A 45 41.98 35.76 -10.41
CA ASP A 45 42.32 34.48 -11.04
C ASP A 45 42.04 33.28 -10.11
N SER A 46 42.31 33.41 -8.81
CA SER A 46 42.00 32.36 -7.83
C SER A 46 40.49 32.16 -7.66
N ASP A 47 39.72 33.25 -7.62
CA ASP A 47 38.27 33.20 -7.47
C ASP A 47 37.58 32.63 -8.75
N SER A 48 38.15 32.92 -9.93
CA SER A 48 37.65 32.36 -11.20
C SER A 48 37.89 30.86 -11.31
N ILE A 49 39.02 30.36 -10.82
CA ILE A 49 39.37 28.94 -10.76
C ILE A 49 38.45 28.21 -9.76
N GLN A 50 38.24 28.77 -8.58
CA GLN A 50 37.31 28.18 -7.58
C GLN A 50 35.88 28.12 -8.10
N LEU A 51 35.39 29.16 -8.75
CA LEU A 51 34.06 29.17 -9.40
C LEU A 51 33.95 28.12 -10.50
N SER A 52 34.99 27.89 -11.27
CA SER A 52 34.98 26.86 -12.33
C SER A 52 34.94 25.46 -11.72
N LEU A 53 35.68 25.20 -10.63
CA LEU A 53 35.64 23.93 -9.91
C LEU A 53 34.27 23.65 -9.30
N VAL A 54 33.68 24.64 -8.62
CA VAL A 54 32.33 24.49 -8.03
C VAL A 54 31.26 24.25 -9.11
N ARG A 55 31.36 24.89 -10.28
CA ARG A 55 30.48 24.63 -11.40
C ARG A 55 30.64 23.19 -11.90
N GLN A 56 31.86 22.71 -12.04
CA GLN A 56 32.14 21.35 -12.49
C GLN A 56 31.60 20.33 -11.48
N GLU A 57 31.78 20.56 -10.18
CA GLU A 57 31.20 19.70 -9.13
C GLU A 57 29.66 19.71 -9.17
N LEU A 58 29.05 20.87 -9.39
CA LEU A 58 27.60 20.97 -9.52
C LEU A 58 27.07 20.21 -10.73
N GLU A 59 27.74 20.29 -11.87
CA GLU A 59 27.36 19.54 -13.07
C GLU A 59 27.51 18.03 -12.87
N THR A 60 28.61 17.57 -12.25
CA THR A 60 28.80 16.16 -11.92
C THR A 60 27.75 15.66 -10.93
N ALA A 61 27.39 16.44 -9.91
CA ALA A 61 26.33 16.12 -8.97
C ALA A 61 24.96 16.00 -9.66
N ARG A 62 24.63 16.91 -10.58
CA ARG A 62 23.39 16.86 -11.37
C ARG A 62 23.33 15.64 -12.28
N LEU A 63 24.44 15.27 -12.92
CA LEU A 63 24.50 14.06 -13.74
C LEU A 63 24.32 12.80 -12.91
N ASN A 64 24.94 12.74 -11.73
CA ASN A 64 24.79 11.62 -10.82
C ASN A 64 23.34 11.51 -10.30
N GLU A 65 22.69 12.63 -9.98
CA GLU A 65 21.27 12.63 -9.59
C GLU A 65 20.37 12.14 -10.72
N ALA A 66 20.61 12.57 -11.95
CA ALA A 66 19.84 12.11 -13.11
C ALA A 66 20.02 10.61 -13.36
N ASN A 67 21.24 10.09 -13.23
CA ASN A 67 21.52 8.67 -13.35
C ASN A 67 20.81 7.85 -12.27
N LEU A 68 20.88 8.27 -11.01
CA LEU A 68 20.18 7.61 -9.90
C LEU A 68 18.66 7.61 -10.09
N ARG A 69 18.09 8.69 -10.62
CA ARG A 69 16.65 8.73 -10.95
C ARG A 69 16.29 7.72 -12.04
N MET A 70 17.08 7.61 -13.09
CA MET A 70 16.86 6.62 -14.15
C MET A 70 16.98 5.18 -13.62
N GLU A 71 17.97 4.89 -12.78
CA GLU A 71 18.12 3.57 -12.16
C GLU A 71 16.92 3.21 -11.27
N MET A 72 16.44 4.17 -10.47
CA MET A 72 15.25 3.95 -9.64
C MET A 72 13.99 3.69 -10.48
N GLU A 73 13.84 4.40 -11.59
CA GLU A 73 12.72 4.18 -12.51
C GLU A 73 12.80 2.82 -13.20
N GLN A 74 13.99 2.42 -13.65
CA GLN A 74 14.21 1.08 -14.22
C GLN A 74 13.92 -0.04 -13.20
N MET A 75 14.34 0.12 -11.94
CA MET A 75 14.03 -0.84 -10.89
C MET A 75 12.53 -0.93 -10.59
N LYS A 76 11.82 0.19 -10.61
CA LYS A 76 10.35 0.20 -10.47
C LYS A 76 9.68 -0.53 -11.62
N LEU A 77 10.08 -0.24 -12.87
CA LEU A 77 9.54 -0.89 -14.06
C LEU A 77 9.82 -2.40 -14.06
N ALA A 78 11.03 -2.81 -13.67
CA ALA A 78 11.38 -4.22 -13.53
C ALA A 78 10.53 -4.92 -12.44
N GLY A 79 10.26 -4.25 -11.32
CA GLY A 79 9.36 -4.75 -10.26
C GLY A 79 7.95 -4.97 -10.79
N TYR A 80 7.36 -3.98 -11.46
CA TYR A 80 6.02 -4.12 -12.06
C TYR A 80 5.95 -5.22 -13.12
N ALA A 81 6.99 -5.37 -13.95
CA ALA A 81 7.03 -6.44 -14.94
C ALA A 81 7.09 -7.82 -14.27
N ALA A 82 7.89 -7.99 -13.23
CA ALA A 82 7.97 -9.23 -12.47
C ALA A 82 6.64 -9.58 -11.79
N ASP A 83 5.96 -8.60 -11.21
CA ASP A 83 4.65 -8.81 -10.58
C ASP A 83 3.56 -9.14 -11.59
N SER A 84 3.57 -8.51 -12.76
CA SER A 84 2.61 -8.82 -13.84
C SER A 84 2.80 -10.23 -14.38
N VAL A 85 4.04 -10.70 -14.56
CA VAL A 85 4.36 -12.08 -14.98
C VAL A 85 3.90 -13.08 -13.90
N LYS A 86 4.17 -12.79 -12.63
CA LYS A 86 3.73 -13.62 -11.50
C LYS A 86 2.20 -13.75 -11.46
N LEU A 87 1.50 -12.65 -11.64
CA LEU A 87 0.04 -12.62 -11.68
C LEU A 87 -0.50 -13.43 -12.88
N ALA A 88 0.10 -13.29 -14.06
CA ALA A 88 -0.28 -14.05 -15.24
C ALA A 88 -0.10 -15.56 -15.05
N LEU A 89 1.02 -16.00 -14.45
CA LEU A 89 1.26 -17.39 -14.10
C LEU A 89 0.26 -17.93 -13.06
N GLN A 90 -0.06 -17.13 -12.06
CA GLN A 90 -1.10 -17.49 -11.07
C GLN A 90 -2.45 -17.65 -11.74
N LYS A 91 -2.84 -16.73 -12.63
CA LYS A 91 -4.08 -16.81 -13.39
C LYS A 91 -4.13 -18.07 -14.23
N GLN A 92 -3.09 -18.36 -15.00
CA GLN A 92 -3.01 -19.58 -15.82
C GLN A 92 -3.15 -20.85 -14.97
N ARG A 93 -2.49 -20.89 -13.81
CA ARG A 93 -2.61 -22.01 -12.87
C ARG A 93 -4.04 -22.15 -12.33
N ILE A 94 -4.68 -21.06 -11.96
CA ILE A 94 -6.05 -21.07 -11.48
C ILE A 94 -7.02 -21.50 -12.59
N ASP A 95 -6.86 -21.00 -13.81
CA ASP A 95 -7.67 -21.38 -14.96
C ASP A 95 -7.61 -22.89 -15.23
N SER A 96 -6.43 -23.50 -15.12
CA SER A 96 -6.27 -24.96 -15.26
C SER A 96 -6.89 -25.76 -14.09
N LEU A 97 -6.95 -25.19 -12.89
CA LEU A 97 -7.50 -25.85 -11.71
C LEU A 97 -9.01 -25.62 -11.55
N ARG A 98 -9.57 -24.59 -12.20
CA ARG A 98 -10.97 -24.17 -12.02
C ARG A 98 -11.97 -25.27 -12.35
N THR A 99 -11.66 -26.13 -13.31
CA THR A 99 -12.51 -27.26 -13.69
C THR A 99 -12.41 -28.46 -12.75
N VAL A 100 -11.32 -28.57 -12.00
CA VAL A 100 -11.00 -29.76 -11.16
C VAL A 100 -11.22 -29.49 -9.68
N THR A 101 -11.11 -28.23 -9.25
CA THR A 101 -11.22 -27.86 -7.83
C THR A 101 -12.61 -27.30 -7.54
N PRO A 102 -13.46 -28.04 -6.84
CA PRO A 102 -14.75 -27.54 -6.42
C PRO A 102 -14.57 -26.43 -5.39
N GLY A 103 -15.33 -25.34 -5.55
CA GLY A 103 -15.43 -24.31 -4.52
C GLY A 103 -16.15 -24.87 -3.28
N ILE A 104 -15.71 -24.46 -2.11
CA ILE A 104 -16.37 -24.81 -0.85
C ILE A 104 -17.45 -23.78 -0.58
N PRO A 105 -18.74 -24.20 -0.53
CA PRO A 105 -19.84 -23.28 -0.32
C PRO A 105 -19.83 -22.70 1.10
N VAL A 106 -20.09 -21.42 1.22
CA VAL A 106 -20.48 -20.78 2.47
C VAL A 106 -21.99 -20.90 2.57
N GLY A 107 -22.45 -21.86 3.34
CA GLY A 107 -23.87 -22.13 3.53
C GLY A 107 -24.40 -21.43 4.78
N VAL A 108 -25.57 -20.80 4.65
CA VAL A 108 -26.33 -20.25 5.77
C VAL A 108 -27.76 -20.77 5.65
N GLU A 109 -28.21 -21.50 6.65
CA GLU A 109 -29.48 -22.28 6.59
C GLU A 109 -29.45 -23.27 5.40
N LYS A 110 -30.22 -23.03 4.34
CA LYS A 110 -30.31 -23.89 3.14
C LYS A 110 -29.68 -23.27 1.90
N ASP A 111 -29.18 -22.04 2.01
CA ASP A 111 -28.66 -21.24 0.88
C ASP A 111 -27.14 -21.26 0.82
N ASN A 112 -26.61 -21.45 -0.37
CA ASN A 112 -25.18 -21.25 -0.65
C ASN A 112 -24.98 -19.81 -1.11
N LEU A 113 -24.34 -18.99 -0.27
CA LEU A 113 -24.16 -17.56 -0.51
C LEU A 113 -22.98 -17.26 -1.44
N LEU A 114 -21.88 -17.96 -1.25
CA LEU A 114 -20.66 -17.78 -2.02
C LEU A 114 -19.76 -19.03 -1.93
N TYR A 115 -18.71 -19.07 -2.75
CA TYR A 115 -17.75 -20.18 -2.74
C TYR A 115 -16.36 -19.70 -2.39
N LEU A 116 -15.61 -20.50 -1.63
CA LEU A 116 -14.22 -20.25 -1.27
C LEU A 116 -13.32 -21.35 -1.83
N TYR A 117 -12.18 -20.95 -2.39
CA TYR A 117 -11.26 -21.86 -3.07
C TYR A 117 -9.91 -21.94 -2.40
N GLY A 118 -9.42 -20.83 -1.85
CA GLY A 118 -8.06 -20.67 -1.34
C GLY A 118 -7.91 -20.84 0.17
N LYS A 119 -6.72 -21.29 0.61
CA LYS A 119 -6.30 -21.23 2.01
C LYS A 119 -5.92 -19.80 2.36
N ARG A 120 -6.15 -19.40 3.63
CA ARG A 120 -5.74 -18.10 4.13
C ARG A 120 -5.39 -18.16 5.62
N GLY A 121 -4.25 -17.56 6.01
CA GLY A 121 -3.88 -17.46 7.41
C GLY A 121 -3.81 -18.79 8.15
N GLY A 122 -3.42 -19.88 7.45
CA GLY A 122 -3.45 -21.23 7.99
C GLY A 122 -4.79 -21.95 7.92
N HIS A 123 -5.89 -21.24 7.63
CA HIS A 123 -7.24 -21.83 7.51
C HIS A 123 -7.44 -22.45 6.13
N THR A 124 -7.98 -23.66 6.11
CA THR A 124 -8.42 -24.31 4.87
C THR A 124 -9.68 -23.62 4.32
N PRO A 125 -10.03 -23.81 3.03
CA PRO A 125 -11.28 -23.27 2.48
C PRO A 125 -12.51 -23.72 3.27
N GLN A 126 -12.53 -24.95 3.78
CA GLN A 126 -13.61 -25.50 4.60
C GLN A 126 -13.74 -24.77 5.95
N GLN A 127 -12.60 -24.52 6.62
CA GLN A 127 -12.58 -23.75 7.87
C GLN A 127 -13.04 -22.32 7.64
N ARG A 128 -12.52 -21.65 6.59
CA ARG A 128 -12.96 -20.31 6.21
C ARG A 128 -14.47 -20.26 5.95
N ALA A 129 -15.00 -21.22 5.18
CA ALA A 129 -16.43 -21.29 4.88
C ALA A 129 -17.27 -21.43 6.14
N LYS A 130 -16.87 -22.33 7.06
CA LYS A 130 -17.54 -22.53 8.34
C LYS A 130 -17.50 -21.28 9.21
N ASP A 131 -16.33 -20.62 9.30
CA ASP A 131 -16.17 -19.41 10.12
C ASP A 131 -17.06 -18.27 9.59
N VAL A 132 -17.12 -18.09 8.26
CA VAL A 132 -18.00 -17.10 7.62
C VAL A 132 -19.48 -17.43 7.85
N SER A 133 -19.89 -18.69 7.68
CA SER A 133 -21.27 -19.13 7.95
C SER A 133 -21.67 -18.82 9.39
N ASN A 134 -20.85 -19.20 10.37
CA ASN A 134 -21.09 -18.94 11.78
C ASN A 134 -21.21 -17.44 12.09
N VAL A 135 -20.40 -16.60 11.42
CA VAL A 135 -20.46 -15.14 11.62
C VAL A 135 -21.77 -14.59 11.06
N ILE A 136 -22.20 -15.02 9.86
CA ILE A 136 -23.45 -14.54 9.23
C ILE A 136 -24.65 -15.00 10.05
N GLU A 137 -24.68 -16.27 10.50
CA GLU A 137 -25.75 -16.81 11.36
C GLU A 137 -25.84 -16.04 12.68
N ALA A 138 -24.69 -15.83 13.34
CA ALA A 138 -24.63 -15.05 14.58
C ALA A 138 -25.06 -13.58 14.40
N LEU A 139 -24.88 -13.00 13.21
CA LEU A 139 -25.40 -11.68 12.89
C LEU A 139 -26.90 -11.72 12.63
N GLY A 140 -27.39 -12.71 11.88
CA GLY A 140 -28.81 -12.87 11.56
C GLY A 140 -29.71 -13.00 12.80
N THR A 141 -29.22 -13.63 13.88
CA THR A 141 -29.95 -13.78 15.15
C THR A 141 -30.00 -12.52 16.02
N ARG A 142 -29.32 -11.42 15.64
CA ARG A 142 -29.33 -10.18 16.42
C ARG A 142 -30.60 -9.37 16.24
N PHE A 143 -31.26 -9.05 17.32
CA PHE A 143 -32.52 -8.27 17.32
C PHE A 143 -32.40 -6.87 16.68
N ASN A 144 -31.25 -6.21 16.84
CA ASN A 144 -31.03 -4.84 16.33
C ASN A 144 -30.06 -4.83 15.14
N LEU A 145 -30.05 -5.86 14.32
CA LEU A 145 -29.21 -5.88 13.14
C LEU A 145 -29.67 -4.83 12.12
N ARG A 146 -28.72 -4.08 11.58
CA ARG A 146 -28.95 -3.18 10.45
C ARG A 146 -28.15 -3.68 9.23
N PRO A 147 -28.74 -4.50 8.35
CA PRO A 147 -28.03 -5.08 7.23
C PRO A 147 -27.34 -4.05 6.33
N ASP A 148 -27.91 -2.85 6.21
CA ASP A 148 -27.32 -1.77 5.39
C ASP A 148 -26.05 -1.16 6.01
N SER A 149 -25.76 -1.46 7.29
CA SER A 149 -24.51 -1.07 7.95
C SER A 149 -23.33 -1.99 7.64
N VAL A 150 -23.52 -2.99 6.78
CA VAL A 150 -22.42 -3.80 6.23
C VAL A 150 -21.65 -2.96 5.22
N TYR A 151 -20.36 -2.79 5.44
CA TYR A 151 -19.48 -1.98 4.59
C TYR A 151 -18.21 -2.73 4.20
N LEU A 152 -17.48 -2.18 3.25
CA LEU A 152 -16.20 -2.69 2.77
C LEU A 152 -15.07 -1.83 3.32
N GLU A 153 -14.02 -2.48 3.81
CA GLU A 153 -12.77 -1.84 4.21
C GLU A 153 -11.63 -2.44 3.41
N SER A 154 -11.03 -1.64 2.54
CA SER A 154 -9.96 -2.08 1.66
C SER A 154 -8.59 -1.66 2.22
N THR A 155 -7.67 -2.63 2.23
CA THR A 155 -6.25 -2.44 2.50
C THR A 155 -5.44 -2.83 1.26
N ASP A 156 -4.13 -2.63 1.29
CA ASP A 156 -3.25 -3.01 0.17
C ASP A 156 -3.30 -4.51 -0.16
N ILE A 157 -3.60 -5.35 0.84
CA ILE A 157 -3.51 -6.82 0.73
C ILE A 157 -4.90 -7.47 0.63
N VAL A 158 -5.91 -6.91 1.27
CA VAL A 158 -7.25 -7.51 1.40
C VAL A 158 -8.35 -6.47 1.36
N THR A 159 -9.54 -6.90 0.97
CA THR A 159 -10.79 -6.15 1.16
C THR A 159 -11.68 -6.93 2.11
N ASP A 160 -11.94 -6.36 3.27
CA ASP A 160 -12.75 -6.95 4.33
C ASP A 160 -14.20 -6.49 4.23
N LEU A 161 -15.12 -7.44 4.34
CA LEU A 161 -16.54 -7.16 4.53
C LEU A 161 -16.80 -7.08 6.04
N MET A 162 -17.24 -5.91 6.49
CA MET A 162 -17.32 -5.56 7.91
C MET A 162 -18.75 -5.30 8.35
N TYR A 163 -19.06 -5.63 9.61
CA TYR A 163 -20.23 -5.15 10.33
C TYR A 163 -19.78 -4.57 11.68
N GLY A 164 -19.79 -3.24 11.83
CA GLY A 164 -19.14 -2.59 12.96
C GLY A 164 -17.63 -2.90 12.98
N GLU A 165 -17.14 -3.41 14.10
CA GLU A 165 -15.72 -3.84 14.23
C GLU A 165 -15.48 -5.30 13.86
N LYS A 166 -16.52 -6.04 13.46
CA LYS A 166 -16.44 -7.47 13.17
C LYS A 166 -16.24 -7.72 11.69
N VAL A 167 -15.17 -8.46 11.35
CA VAL A 167 -14.95 -8.96 10.00
C VAL A 167 -15.90 -10.12 9.74
N ILE A 168 -16.70 -10.03 8.68
CA ILE A 168 -17.56 -11.13 8.19
C ILE A 168 -16.72 -12.06 7.31
N ILE A 169 -16.08 -11.48 6.28
CA ILE A 169 -15.21 -12.19 5.34
C ILE A 169 -14.14 -11.26 4.80
N SER A 170 -12.97 -11.80 4.53
CA SER A 170 -11.88 -11.10 3.88
C SER A 170 -11.60 -11.68 2.50
N PHE A 171 -11.58 -10.85 1.49
CA PHE A 171 -11.28 -11.20 0.11
C PHE A 171 -9.81 -10.87 -0.22
N THR A 172 -9.15 -11.77 -0.93
CA THR A 172 -7.78 -11.60 -1.44
C THR A 172 -7.78 -11.50 -2.96
N ASP A 173 -6.67 -11.03 -3.55
CA ASP A 173 -6.51 -11.06 -5.01
C ASP A 173 -6.59 -12.50 -5.56
N GLN A 174 -6.16 -13.49 -4.78
CA GLN A 174 -6.29 -14.89 -5.16
C GLN A 174 -7.77 -15.33 -5.24
N ASP A 175 -8.61 -14.92 -4.26
CA ASP A 175 -10.06 -15.22 -4.32
C ASP A 175 -10.71 -14.56 -5.56
N ALA A 176 -10.29 -13.32 -5.89
CA ALA A 176 -10.75 -12.60 -7.06
C ALA A 176 -10.36 -13.28 -8.39
N LEU A 177 -9.14 -13.84 -8.47
CA LEU A 177 -8.69 -14.60 -9.64
C LEU A 177 -9.57 -15.86 -9.89
N TRP A 178 -10.03 -16.53 -8.84
CA TRP A 178 -10.95 -17.66 -8.99
C TRP A 178 -12.30 -17.27 -9.61
N GLU A 179 -12.81 -16.10 -9.30
CA GLU A 179 -14.06 -15.53 -9.84
C GLU A 179 -13.83 -14.72 -11.14
N ASN A 180 -12.57 -14.61 -11.61
CA ASN A 180 -12.17 -13.88 -12.82
C ASN A 180 -12.61 -12.40 -12.80
N CYS A 181 -12.46 -11.76 -11.65
CA CYS A 181 -12.80 -10.36 -11.41
C CYS A 181 -11.73 -9.66 -10.58
N THR A 182 -11.86 -8.37 -10.35
CA THR A 182 -11.01 -7.64 -9.41
C THR A 182 -11.48 -7.89 -7.97
N ARG A 183 -10.58 -7.70 -7.00
CA ARG A 183 -10.89 -7.85 -5.57
C ARG A 183 -12.07 -6.98 -5.13
N ASP A 184 -12.10 -5.73 -5.59
CA ASP A 184 -13.17 -4.79 -5.24
C ASP A 184 -14.52 -5.17 -5.89
N GLN A 185 -14.50 -5.66 -7.13
CA GLN A 185 -15.70 -6.19 -7.80
C GLN A 185 -16.25 -7.41 -7.08
N LEU A 186 -15.35 -8.35 -6.66
CA LEU A 186 -15.74 -9.50 -5.88
C LEU A 186 -16.39 -9.07 -4.57
N ALA A 187 -15.70 -8.23 -3.79
CA ALA A 187 -16.19 -7.78 -2.50
C ALA A 187 -17.52 -7.04 -2.59
N ALA A 188 -17.69 -6.16 -3.58
CA ALA A 188 -18.94 -5.44 -3.82
C ALA A 188 -20.09 -6.41 -4.18
N SER A 189 -19.85 -7.37 -5.08
CA SER A 189 -20.83 -8.40 -5.45
C SER A 189 -21.26 -9.24 -4.24
N LYS A 190 -20.29 -9.74 -3.46
CA LYS A 190 -20.59 -10.60 -2.30
C LYS A 190 -21.21 -9.82 -1.13
N ARG A 191 -20.92 -8.51 -1.01
CA ARG A 191 -21.61 -7.64 -0.05
C ARG A 191 -23.11 -7.63 -0.30
N HIS A 192 -23.56 -7.49 -1.54
CA HIS A 192 -24.99 -7.51 -1.86
C HIS A 192 -25.63 -8.83 -1.43
N VAL A 193 -25.01 -9.97 -1.77
CA VAL A 193 -25.52 -11.29 -1.40
C VAL A 193 -25.67 -11.47 0.10
N VAL A 194 -24.65 -11.05 0.88
CA VAL A 194 -24.66 -11.13 2.34
C VAL A 194 -25.73 -10.21 2.94
N VAL A 195 -25.85 -8.97 2.46
CA VAL A 195 -26.86 -8.00 2.93
C VAL A 195 -28.28 -8.53 2.66
N ASP A 196 -28.51 -9.07 1.47
CA ASP A 196 -29.83 -9.61 1.12
C ASP A 196 -30.20 -10.81 1.99
N LYS A 197 -29.25 -11.71 2.28
CA LYS A 197 -29.48 -12.84 3.20
C LYS A 197 -29.77 -12.34 4.63
N LEU A 198 -29.00 -11.38 5.13
CA LEU A 198 -29.26 -10.80 6.46
C LEU A 198 -30.62 -10.11 6.54
N LYS A 199 -31.08 -9.46 5.45
CA LYS A 199 -32.44 -8.90 5.37
C LYS A 199 -33.52 -9.97 5.36
N ALA A 200 -33.26 -11.11 4.70
CA ALA A 200 -34.19 -12.24 4.69
C ALA A 200 -34.36 -12.86 6.07
N MET A 201 -33.24 -13.09 6.78
CA MET A 201 -33.25 -13.65 8.16
C MET A 201 -33.94 -12.77 9.18
N GLN A 202 -34.04 -11.46 8.95
CA GLN A 202 -34.79 -10.56 9.85
C GLN A 202 -36.31 -10.55 9.64
N LYS A 203 -36.78 -11.09 8.53
CA LYS A 203 -38.21 -11.12 8.20
C LYS A 203 -38.91 -12.40 8.70
N GLU A 204 -38.12 -13.39 9.07
CA GLU A 204 -38.60 -14.62 9.68
C GLU A 204 -38.73 -14.49 11.21
#